data_c2cf1ded5a9a1812c76a519743b35b4c
#
_entry.id   c2cf1ded5a9a1812c76a519743b35b4c
#
_cell.length_a   1.000
_cell.length_b   1.000
_cell.length_c   1.000
_cell.angle_alpha   90.00
_cell.angle_beta   90.00
_cell.angle_gamma   90.00
#
_symmetry.space_group_name_H-M   'P 1'
#
loop_
_entity.id
_entity.type
_entity.pdbx_description
1 polymer ?
#
loop_
_entity_poly.entity_id
_entity_poly.type
_entity_poly.pdbx_seq_one_letter_code
_entity_poly.pdbx_strand_id
1 'polypeptide(L)'
;AFKQGLFELQDAASQRVAPLLLGDWTPAQGSLKVADCCAGAGGKTLHLASLMGGKGKIVAMDIYQQKLDELSRRAKRNGAFNIETRPVEAKYLKRQRGSFDKVLIDAPCSGLGVLRRNPDTKWKLTPEFLDQIRSTQVQILEQYSQLVKDGGQLVYATCSVLPSENQQQVQR
;
A
#
# COMPACT_ATOMS: atom_id res chain seq x y z
N ALA A 1 -0.05 15.91 20.89
CA ALA A 1 -0.99 15.35 19.91
C ALA A 1 -0.29 14.27 19.03
N PHE A 2 0.73 14.61 18.17
CA PHE A 2 1.41 13.62 17.30
C PHE A 2 2.07 12.47 18.10
N LYS A 3 2.87 12.80 19.14
CA LYS A 3 3.51 11.80 20.01
C LYS A 3 2.50 10.93 20.77
N GLN A 4 1.27 11.39 20.93
CA GLN A 4 0.17 10.66 21.56
C GLN A 4 -0.65 9.81 20.58
N GLY A 5 -0.29 9.80 19.30
CA GLY A 5 -0.97 9.01 18.27
C GLY A 5 -2.33 9.54 17.83
N LEU A 6 -2.64 10.80 18.12
CA LEU A 6 -3.96 11.36 17.77
C LEU A 6 -4.10 11.69 16.28
N PHE A 7 -3.00 11.82 15.56
CA PHE A 7 -2.99 11.99 14.09
C PHE A 7 -1.66 11.56 13.48
N GLU A 8 -1.69 11.29 12.19
CA GLU A 8 -0.53 11.05 11.35
C GLU A 8 -0.46 12.09 10.21
N LEU A 9 0.76 12.41 9.78
CA LEU A 9 0.96 13.28 8.63
C LEU A 9 0.97 12.44 7.36
N GLN A 10 0.14 12.81 6.41
CA GLN A 10 0.06 12.15 5.11
C GLN A 10 -0.20 13.18 4.01
N ASP A 11 0.41 12.99 2.85
CA ASP A 11 0.16 13.80 1.65
C ASP A 11 -1.30 13.72 1.20
N ALA A 12 -1.85 14.84 0.75
CA ALA A 12 -3.26 14.96 0.35
C ALA A 12 -3.65 13.94 -0.74
N ALA A 13 -2.78 13.71 -1.74
CA ALA A 13 -3.06 12.71 -2.78
C ALA A 13 -3.04 11.29 -2.20
N SER A 14 -2.09 10.97 -1.30
CA SER A 14 -2.04 9.69 -0.61
C SER A 14 -3.25 9.42 0.26
N GLN A 15 -3.87 10.46 0.83
CA GLN A 15 -5.09 10.32 1.64
C GLN A 15 -6.31 9.85 0.83
N ARG A 16 -6.28 9.96 -0.50
CA ARG A 16 -7.38 9.50 -1.36
C ARG A 16 -7.37 7.98 -1.60
N VAL A 17 -6.23 7.32 -1.38
CA VAL A 17 -6.05 5.90 -1.74
C VAL A 17 -6.82 4.96 -0.83
N ALA A 18 -6.78 5.15 0.49
CA ALA A 18 -7.48 4.29 1.44
C ALA A 18 -9.02 4.37 1.29
N PRO A 19 -9.64 5.56 1.17
CA PRO A 19 -11.08 5.67 0.85
C PRO A 19 -11.44 5.01 -0.48
N LEU A 20 -10.62 5.18 -1.54
CA LEU A 20 -10.86 4.53 -2.83
C LEU A 20 -10.88 3.01 -2.72
N LEU A 21 -9.96 2.41 -1.94
CA LEU A 21 -9.91 0.97 -1.73
C LEU A 21 -11.13 0.46 -0.96
N LEU A 22 -11.56 1.17 0.07
CA LEU A 22 -12.71 0.75 0.88
C LEU A 22 -14.03 0.97 0.14
N GLY A 23 -14.13 1.97 -0.74
CA GLY A 23 -15.37 2.33 -1.44
C GLY A 23 -16.47 2.69 -0.43
N ASP A 24 -17.66 2.15 -0.66
CA ASP A 24 -18.82 2.39 0.21
C ASP A 24 -18.86 1.50 1.46
N TRP A 25 -17.80 0.70 1.68
CA TRP A 25 -17.76 -0.15 2.86
C TRP A 25 -17.64 0.66 4.15
N THR A 26 -18.41 0.25 5.15
CA THR A 26 -18.38 0.82 6.50
C THR A 26 -18.18 -0.29 7.56
N PRO A 27 -17.68 0.05 8.76
CA PRO A 27 -17.52 -0.91 9.84
C PRO A 27 -18.82 -1.63 10.26
N ALA A 28 -19.99 -1.08 9.95
CA ALA A 28 -21.28 -1.72 10.23
C ALA A 28 -21.56 -2.93 9.32
N GLN A 29 -20.93 -3.02 8.16
CA GLN A 29 -21.12 -4.10 7.18
C GLN A 29 -20.31 -5.38 7.50
N GLY A 30 -19.56 -5.39 8.59
CA GLY A 30 -18.79 -6.56 9.04
C GLY A 30 -17.29 -6.40 8.92
N SER A 31 -16.57 -7.51 8.96
CA SER A 31 -15.10 -7.53 8.93
C SER A 31 -14.57 -7.63 7.50
N LEU A 32 -13.52 -6.90 7.20
CA LEU A 32 -12.73 -7.05 5.97
C LEU A 32 -11.35 -7.62 6.28
N LYS A 33 -10.83 -8.41 5.35
CA LYS A 33 -9.42 -8.81 5.31
C LYS A 33 -8.74 -8.02 4.18
N VAL A 34 -7.82 -7.15 4.56
CA VAL A 34 -7.14 -6.22 3.64
C VAL A 34 -5.66 -6.57 3.55
N ALA A 35 -5.08 -6.56 2.35
CA ALA A 35 -3.64 -6.60 2.15
C ALA A 35 -3.12 -5.23 1.72
N ASP A 36 -2.04 -4.75 2.34
CA ASP A 36 -1.21 -3.65 1.85
C ASP A 36 0.15 -4.24 1.45
N CYS A 37 0.39 -4.36 0.15
CA CYS A 37 1.47 -5.21 -0.39
C CYS A 37 2.82 -4.50 -0.52
N CYS A 38 2.85 -3.19 -0.40
CA CYS A 38 4.06 -2.34 -0.41
C CYS A 38 3.94 -1.30 0.69
N ALA A 39 3.72 -1.77 1.92
CA ALA A 39 3.24 -0.95 3.03
C ALA A 39 4.22 0.15 3.47
N GLY A 40 5.52 -0.03 3.21
CA GLY A 40 6.53 0.90 3.68
C GLY A 40 6.46 1.13 5.19
N ALA A 41 6.60 2.37 5.60
CA ALA A 41 6.45 2.78 7.01
C ALA A 41 4.97 2.98 7.45
N GLY A 42 3.99 2.55 6.62
CA GLY A 42 2.60 2.40 7.00
C GLY A 42 1.67 3.60 6.84
N GLY A 43 2.02 4.59 6.03
CA GLY A 43 1.16 5.76 5.85
C GLY A 43 -0.27 5.39 5.39
N LYS A 44 -0.40 4.55 4.37
CA LYS A 44 -1.68 4.09 3.85
C LYS A 44 -2.30 2.99 4.72
N THR A 45 -1.47 2.08 5.26
CA THR A 45 -1.90 1.06 6.23
C THR A 45 -2.60 1.66 7.44
N LEU A 46 -2.02 2.69 8.06
CA LEU A 46 -2.59 3.38 9.24
C LEU A 46 -3.88 4.12 8.88
N HIS A 47 -3.95 4.71 7.69
CA HIS A 47 -5.17 5.35 7.22
C HIS A 47 -6.29 4.31 7.02
N LEU A 48 -5.99 3.16 6.41
CA LEU A 48 -6.95 2.04 6.33
C LEU A 48 -7.42 1.59 7.70
N ALA A 49 -6.50 1.42 8.66
CA ALA A 49 -6.85 1.01 10.03
C ALA A 49 -7.79 2.02 10.71
N SER A 50 -7.53 3.31 10.52
CA SER A 50 -8.38 4.40 11.04
C SER A 50 -9.79 4.34 10.45
N LEU A 51 -9.91 4.24 9.12
CA LEU A 51 -11.23 4.14 8.46
C LEU A 51 -11.97 2.86 8.81
N MET A 52 -11.26 1.77 9.05
CA MET A 52 -11.84 0.50 9.47
C MET A 52 -12.29 0.50 10.95
N GLY A 53 -11.96 1.53 11.72
CA GLY A 53 -12.37 1.65 13.12
C GLY A 53 -11.94 0.46 13.99
N GLY A 54 -10.77 -0.13 13.70
CA GLY A 54 -10.24 -1.30 14.39
C GLY A 54 -10.92 -2.63 14.02
N LYS A 55 -11.90 -2.64 13.11
CA LYS A 55 -12.58 -3.85 12.65
C LYS A 55 -11.85 -4.53 11.50
N GLY A 56 -11.99 -5.85 11.40
CA GLY A 56 -11.32 -6.64 10.38
C GLY A 56 -9.83 -6.80 10.63
N LYS A 57 -9.09 -7.12 9.57
CA LYS A 57 -7.64 -7.39 9.63
C LYS A 57 -6.92 -6.77 8.45
N ILE A 58 -5.83 -6.09 8.72
CA ILE A 58 -4.91 -5.58 7.69
C ILE A 58 -3.60 -6.36 7.79
N VAL A 59 -3.17 -6.96 6.68
CA VAL A 59 -1.85 -7.57 6.54
C VAL A 59 -0.99 -6.62 5.73
N ALA A 60 -0.05 -5.98 6.39
CA ALA A 60 0.89 -5.04 5.80
C ALA A 60 2.21 -5.74 5.48
N MET A 61 2.56 -5.78 4.20
CA MET A 61 3.74 -6.48 3.70
C MET A 61 4.73 -5.50 3.06
N ASP A 62 6.01 -5.71 3.34
CA ASP A 62 7.11 -5.00 2.66
C ASP A 62 8.34 -5.93 2.62
N ILE A 63 9.25 -5.69 1.66
CA ILE A 63 10.52 -6.40 1.56
C ILE A 63 11.55 -5.90 2.59
N TYR A 64 11.34 -4.71 3.15
CA TYR A 64 12.25 -4.08 4.11
C TYR A 64 11.73 -4.22 5.53
N GLN A 65 12.35 -5.10 6.32
CA GLN A 65 11.98 -5.34 7.72
C GLN A 65 11.99 -4.04 8.56
N GLN A 66 12.97 -3.17 8.36
CA GLN A 66 13.06 -1.90 9.09
C GLN A 66 11.84 -0.99 8.91
N LYS A 67 11.23 -1.00 7.70
CA LYS A 67 9.98 -0.25 7.45
C LYS A 67 8.79 -0.87 8.18
N LEU A 68 8.73 -2.20 8.24
CA LEU A 68 7.69 -2.93 8.99
C LEU A 68 7.82 -2.69 10.50
N ASP A 69 9.04 -2.61 11.01
CA ASP A 69 9.29 -2.28 12.42
C ASP A 69 8.83 -0.85 12.75
N GLU A 70 9.08 0.11 11.85
CA GLU A 70 8.56 1.47 11.99
C GLU A 70 7.03 1.50 11.92
N LEU A 71 6.43 0.79 10.96
CA LEU A 71 4.98 0.64 10.89
C LEU A 71 4.41 0.10 12.20
N SER A 72 5.01 -0.96 12.75
CA SER A 72 4.57 -1.57 14.01
C SER A 72 4.62 -0.59 15.18
N ARG A 73 5.69 0.21 15.27
CA ARG A 73 5.81 1.28 16.30
C ARG A 73 4.73 2.34 16.14
N ARG A 74 4.47 2.78 14.90
CA ARG A 74 3.42 3.76 14.59
C ARG A 74 2.03 3.22 14.87
N ALA A 75 1.75 1.97 14.48
CA ALA A 75 0.49 1.30 14.75
C ALA A 75 0.20 1.24 16.26
N LYS A 76 1.19 0.82 17.06
CA LYS A 76 1.08 0.81 18.53
C LYS A 76 0.82 2.20 19.11
N ARG A 77 1.52 3.23 18.62
CA ARG A 77 1.32 4.61 19.05
C ARG A 77 -0.10 5.11 18.78
N ASN A 78 -0.68 4.72 17.64
CA ASN A 78 -2.01 5.14 17.21
C ASN A 78 -3.15 4.24 17.71
N GLY A 79 -2.85 3.20 18.50
CA GLY A 79 -3.85 2.24 18.96
C GLY A 79 -4.46 1.38 17.85
N ALA A 80 -3.77 1.22 16.72
CA ALA A 80 -4.21 0.39 15.60
C ALA A 80 -3.78 -1.07 15.80
N PHE A 81 -4.63 -1.89 16.43
CA PHE A 81 -4.31 -3.27 16.80
C PHE A 81 -4.74 -4.31 15.76
N ASN A 82 -5.42 -3.91 14.71
CA ASN A 82 -5.88 -4.78 13.62
C ASN A 82 -4.87 -4.92 12.46
N ILE A 83 -3.63 -4.47 12.66
CA ILE A 83 -2.54 -4.55 11.68
C ILE A 83 -1.59 -5.68 12.05
N GLU A 84 -1.36 -6.59 11.11
CA GLU A 84 -0.29 -7.58 11.14
C GLU A 84 0.79 -7.18 10.14
N THR A 85 2.03 -6.97 10.59
CA THR A 85 3.18 -6.71 9.70
C THR A 85 3.86 -8.01 9.31
N ARG A 86 4.22 -8.18 8.04
CA ARG A 86 4.90 -9.37 7.53
C ARG A 86 5.94 -9.04 6.47
N PRO A 87 7.14 -9.62 6.54
CA PRO A 87 8.03 -9.63 5.39
C PRO A 87 7.39 -10.42 4.24
N VAL A 88 7.75 -10.05 3.01
CA VAL A 88 7.25 -10.75 1.81
C VAL A 88 7.89 -12.12 1.71
N GLU A 89 7.06 -13.17 1.77
CA GLU A 89 7.47 -14.57 1.67
C GLU A 89 6.63 -15.31 0.62
N ALA A 90 7.27 -15.94 -0.36
CA ALA A 90 6.59 -16.66 -1.45
C ALA A 90 5.62 -17.75 -0.93
N LYS A 91 6.00 -18.48 0.13
CA LYS A 91 5.15 -19.49 0.75
C LYS A 91 3.88 -18.89 1.35
N TYR A 92 4.00 -17.72 1.99
CA TYR A 92 2.84 -17.02 2.54
C TYR A 92 1.92 -16.54 1.43
N LEU A 93 2.44 -15.86 0.41
CA LEU A 93 1.65 -15.36 -0.72
C LEU A 93 0.89 -16.48 -1.42
N LYS A 94 1.56 -17.62 -1.67
CA LYS A 94 0.91 -18.79 -2.28
C LYS A 94 -0.30 -19.29 -1.45
N ARG A 95 -0.19 -19.29 -0.11
CA ARG A 95 -1.29 -19.70 0.78
C ARG A 95 -2.42 -18.70 0.87
N GLN A 96 -2.15 -17.44 0.54
CA GLN A 96 -3.11 -16.34 0.67
C GLN A 96 -3.80 -15.98 -0.66
N ARG A 97 -3.61 -16.77 -1.71
CA ARG A 97 -4.30 -16.55 -2.99
C ARG A 97 -5.82 -16.53 -2.78
N GLY A 98 -6.50 -15.55 -3.39
CA GLY A 98 -7.94 -15.39 -3.32
C GLY A 98 -8.50 -15.23 -1.90
N SER A 99 -7.71 -14.73 -0.94
CA SER A 99 -8.15 -14.69 0.46
C SER A 99 -8.45 -13.28 0.98
N PHE A 100 -8.11 -12.23 0.26
CA PHE A 100 -8.31 -10.85 0.70
C PHE A 100 -9.53 -10.21 0.01
N ASP A 101 -10.35 -9.51 0.79
CA ASP A 101 -11.47 -8.72 0.28
C ASP A 101 -10.98 -7.51 -0.50
N LYS A 102 -9.91 -6.90 -0.02
CA LYS A 102 -9.31 -5.69 -0.59
C LYS A 102 -7.78 -5.84 -0.63
N VAL A 103 -7.18 -5.43 -1.75
CA VAL A 103 -5.72 -5.46 -1.94
C VAL A 103 -5.25 -4.07 -2.37
N LEU A 104 -4.31 -3.50 -1.64
CA LEU A 104 -3.61 -2.28 -1.99
C LEU A 104 -2.21 -2.63 -2.50
N ILE A 105 -1.86 -2.08 -3.65
CA ILE A 105 -0.51 -2.09 -4.19
C ILE A 105 -0.06 -0.64 -4.37
N ASP A 106 0.60 -0.07 -3.35
CA ASP A 106 1.26 1.23 -3.44
C ASP A 106 2.67 1.02 -3.99
N ALA A 107 2.76 0.83 -5.30
CA ALA A 107 3.96 0.31 -5.96
C ALA A 107 5.15 1.27 -5.89
N PRO A 108 6.38 0.72 -5.76
CA PRO A 108 7.58 1.53 -5.97
C PRO A 108 7.56 2.13 -7.38
N CYS A 109 7.95 3.38 -7.50
CA CYS A 109 7.85 4.12 -8.75
C CYS A 109 8.95 5.19 -8.87
N SER A 110 9.01 5.88 -10.00
CA SER A 110 9.97 6.96 -10.25
C SER A 110 9.83 8.15 -9.30
N GLY A 111 8.68 8.34 -8.68
CA GLY A 111 8.43 9.48 -7.79
C GLY A 111 8.24 10.81 -8.48
N LEU A 112 8.04 10.85 -9.80
CA LEU A 112 7.93 12.09 -10.57
C LEU A 112 6.72 12.95 -10.19
N GLY A 113 5.72 12.40 -9.52
CA GLY A 113 4.57 13.15 -8.99
C GLY A 113 4.84 13.86 -7.66
N VAL A 114 6.00 13.62 -7.02
CA VAL A 114 6.34 14.20 -5.71
C VAL A 114 7.59 15.05 -5.71
N LEU A 115 7.98 15.59 -6.88
CA LEU A 115 9.18 16.43 -7.04
C LEU A 115 9.21 17.65 -6.12
N ARG A 116 8.05 18.19 -5.77
CA ARG A 116 7.97 19.31 -4.81
C ARG A 116 8.56 18.96 -3.43
N ARG A 117 8.45 17.69 -3.02
CA ARG A 117 8.98 17.20 -1.74
C ARG A 117 10.35 16.55 -1.88
N ASN A 118 10.61 15.94 -3.03
CA ASN A 118 11.84 15.23 -3.35
C ASN A 118 12.44 15.80 -4.66
N PRO A 119 12.94 17.04 -4.67
CA PRO A 119 13.40 17.70 -5.89
C PRO A 119 14.60 17.01 -6.53
N ASP A 120 15.43 16.29 -5.75
CA ASP A 120 16.58 15.55 -6.23
C ASP A 120 16.21 14.37 -7.13
N THR A 121 14.98 13.88 -7.06
CA THR A 121 14.53 12.72 -7.84
C THR A 121 14.79 12.93 -9.32
N LYS A 122 14.50 14.11 -9.87
CA LYS A 122 14.68 14.40 -11.28
C LYS A 122 16.12 14.27 -11.78
N TRP A 123 17.10 14.41 -10.88
CA TRP A 123 18.54 14.31 -11.24
C TRP A 123 19.09 12.88 -11.10
N LYS A 124 18.34 11.99 -10.45
CA LYS A 124 18.71 10.60 -10.21
C LYS A 124 18.07 9.63 -11.19
N LEU A 125 17.12 10.11 -12.00
CA LEU A 125 16.41 9.27 -12.97
C LEU A 125 17.27 9.05 -14.21
N THR A 126 17.39 7.79 -14.61
CA THR A 126 17.95 7.38 -15.90
C THR A 126 16.94 6.55 -16.67
N PRO A 127 17.06 6.41 -18.00
CA PRO A 127 16.20 5.52 -18.78
C PRO A 127 16.22 4.08 -18.24
N GLU A 128 17.39 3.56 -17.88
CA GLU A 128 17.59 2.22 -17.35
C GLU A 128 16.84 2.02 -16.03
N PHE A 129 16.89 3.02 -15.13
CA PHE A 129 16.13 2.98 -13.89
C PHE A 129 14.62 2.94 -14.16
N LEU A 130 14.13 3.73 -15.13
CA LEU A 130 12.71 3.73 -15.51
C LEU A 130 12.28 2.39 -16.10
N ASP A 131 13.13 1.73 -16.89
CA ASP A 131 12.85 0.39 -17.41
C ASP A 131 12.83 -0.66 -16.31
N GLN A 132 13.79 -0.60 -15.39
CA GLN A 132 13.85 -1.50 -14.25
C GLN A 132 12.64 -1.36 -13.33
N ILE A 133 12.23 -0.12 -12.99
CA ILE A 133 11.10 0.09 -12.10
C ILE A 133 9.78 -0.36 -12.73
N ARG A 134 9.58 -0.15 -14.03
CA ARG A 134 8.41 -0.65 -14.78
C ARG A 134 8.35 -2.16 -14.78
N SER A 135 9.48 -2.84 -14.99
CA SER A 135 9.56 -4.30 -14.91
C SER A 135 9.23 -4.82 -13.50
N THR A 136 9.71 -4.13 -12.48
CA THR A 136 9.38 -4.43 -11.08
C THR A 136 7.87 -4.26 -10.81
N GLN A 137 7.26 -3.22 -11.35
CA GLN A 137 5.81 -2.97 -11.20
C GLN A 137 4.97 -4.08 -11.84
N VAL A 138 5.37 -4.60 -13.01
CA VAL A 138 4.71 -5.76 -13.64
C VAL A 138 4.74 -6.96 -12.70
N GLN A 139 5.92 -7.32 -12.20
CA GLN A 139 6.09 -8.46 -11.29
C GLN A 139 5.26 -8.31 -10.01
N ILE A 140 5.21 -7.10 -9.45
CA ILE A 140 4.40 -6.77 -8.27
C ILE A 140 2.91 -6.96 -8.56
N LEU A 141 2.42 -6.43 -9.69
CA LEU A 141 1.03 -6.59 -10.10
C LEU A 141 0.66 -8.06 -10.31
N GLU A 142 1.47 -8.81 -11.06
CA GLU A 142 1.24 -10.25 -11.29
C GLU A 142 1.23 -11.05 -9.99
N GLN A 143 2.12 -10.73 -9.07
CA GLN A 143 2.26 -11.47 -7.81
C GLN A 143 1.11 -11.17 -6.84
N TYR A 144 0.75 -9.90 -6.67
CA TYR A 144 -0.19 -9.50 -5.63
C TYR A 144 -1.64 -9.45 -6.10
N SER A 145 -1.91 -9.35 -7.41
CA SER A 145 -3.28 -9.48 -7.93
C SER A 145 -3.91 -10.83 -7.59
N GLN A 146 -3.08 -11.87 -7.44
CA GLN A 146 -3.55 -13.21 -7.07
C GLN A 146 -4.06 -13.31 -5.62
N LEU A 147 -3.85 -12.29 -4.79
CA LEU A 147 -4.28 -12.27 -3.39
C LEU A 147 -5.75 -11.88 -3.22
N VAL A 148 -6.30 -11.10 -4.16
CA VAL A 148 -7.68 -10.64 -4.08
C VAL A 148 -8.61 -11.81 -4.39
N LYS A 149 -9.67 -11.96 -3.62
CA LYS A 149 -10.72 -12.96 -3.86
C LYS A 149 -11.64 -12.58 -5.01
N ASP A 150 -12.39 -13.53 -5.52
CA ASP A 150 -13.43 -13.27 -6.50
C ASP A 150 -14.46 -12.27 -5.93
N GLY A 151 -14.77 -11.23 -6.71
CA GLY A 151 -15.62 -10.12 -6.27
C GLY A 151 -14.95 -9.13 -5.29
N GLY A 152 -13.68 -9.34 -4.96
CA GLY A 152 -12.88 -8.39 -4.18
C GLY A 152 -12.44 -7.20 -5.02
N GLN A 153 -11.71 -6.27 -4.41
CA GLN A 153 -11.20 -5.06 -5.05
C GLN A 153 -9.68 -4.92 -4.88
N LEU A 154 -9.01 -4.57 -5.96
CA LEU A 154 -7.61 -4.20 -5.97
C LEU A 154 -7.46 -2.73 -6.37
N VAL A 155 -6.65 -1.99 -5.62
CA VAL A 155 -6.22 -0.64 -5.98
C VAL A 155 -4.71 -0.65 -6.20
N TYR A 156 -4.31 -0.26 -7.41
CA TYR A 156 -2.93 0.01 -7.76
C TYR A 156 -2.68 1.51 -7.71
N ALA A 157 -1.66 1.92 -6.99
CA ALA A 157 -1.30 3.32 -6.80
C ALA A 157 0.20 3.54 -6.98
N THR A 158 0.57 4.69 -7.52
CA THR A 158 1.95 5.19 -7.57
C THR A 158 1.99 6.67 -7.22
N CYS A 159 3.17 7.19 -6.91
CA CYS A 159 3.41 8.63 -6.85
C CYS A 159 4.10 9.14 -8.13
N SER A 160 3.91 8.47 -9.26
CA SER A 160 4.40 8.88 -10.58
C SER A 160 3.30 9.54 -11.41
N VAL A 161 3.70 10.43 -12.31
CA VAL A 161 2.82 11.04 -13.32
C VAL A 161 2.95 10.36 -14.69
N LEU A 162 3.83 9.37 -14.82
CA LEU A 162 4.06 8.69 -16.10
C LEU A 162 2.95 7.68 -16.38
N PRO A 163 2.26 7.73 -17.54
CA PRO A 163 1.28 6.73 -17.93
C PRO A 163 1.85 5.30 -17.94
N SER A 164 3.16 5.17 -18.27
CA SER A 164 3.87 3.87 -18.29
C SER A 164 4.05 3.22 -16.93
N GLU A 165 3.89 3.98 -15.84
CA GLU A 165 3.91 3.47 -14.47
C GLU A 165 2.49 3.35 -13.86
N ASN A 166 1.47 3.78 -14.56
CA ASN A 166 0.07 3.85 -14.12
C ASN A 166 -0.83 3.04 -15.06
N GLN A 167 -1.60 3.71 -15.92
CA GLN A 167 -2.61 3.06 -16.76
C GLN A 167 -2.05 1.92 -17.62
N GLN A 168 -0.87 2.11 -18.20
CA GLN A 168 -0.23 1.10 -19.04
C GLN A 168 0.25 -0.14 -18.27
N GLN A 169 0.42 -0.05 -16.95
CA GLN A 169 0.70 -1.23 -16.12
C GLN A 169 -0.55 -2.09 -15.89
N VAL A 170 -1.70 -1.45 -15.76
CA VAL A 170 -2.98 -2.12 -15.46
C VAL A 170 -3.65 -2.68 -16.72
N GLN A 171 -3.33 -2.14 -17.90
CA GLN A 171 -3.88 -2.56 -19.19
C GLN A 171 -3.17 -3.77 -19.81
N ARG A 172 -2.12 -4.28 -19.22
CA ARG A 172 -1.38 -5.48 -19.65
C ARG A 172 -2.10 -6.76 -19.25
#